data_cdae86c86a1e8cfec52992d048ccd705
#
_entry.id   cdae86c86a1e8cfec52992d048ccd705
#
_cell.length_a   1.000
_cell.length_b   1.000
_cell.length_c   1.000
_cell.angle_alpha   90.00
_cell.angle_beta   90.00
_cell.angle_gamma   90.00
#
_symmetry.space_group_name_H-M   'P 1'
#
loop_
_entity.id
_entity.type
_entity.pdbx_description
1 polymer ?
#
loop_
_entity_poly.entity_id
_entity_poly.type
_entity_poly.pdbx_seq_one_letter_code
_entity_poly.pdbx_strand_id
1 'polypeptide(L)'
;SASAGRDFSSISLRVLTRDLAQGMELLADTLRNPSYPGKELKKLKARTLGGLQRKKDRPGYLANRAFRTRLFGDHPYGREVAGKPETIKKIRRADLVRFHRQRYGMKGAIFVFVGDISLARAQDLVMGHFGGWKSRPASSPAPATPSKAEGEQKMDVIKIDRSFRQATVLLGNRSISRRHKDFYAARVMNYILGDRKST
;
A
#
# COMPACT_ATOMS: atom_id res chain seq x y z
N SER A 1 11.74 -8.18 3.85
CA SER A 1 11.25 -6.84 3.50
C SER A 1 9.81 -6.65 3.92
N ALA A 2 9.38 -5.39 4.12
CA ALA A 2 8.01 -5.06 4.49
C ALA A 2 7.50 -3.88 3.66
N SER A 3 6.23 -3.90 3.27
CA SER A 3 5.58 -2.82 2.54
C SER A 3 4.13 -2.64 2.99
N ALA A 4 3.61 -1.45 2.80
CA ALA A 4 2.21 -1.13 3.02
C ALA A 4 1.66 -0.39 1.81
N GLY A 5 0.56 -0.88 1.28
CA GLY A 5 -0.19 -0.29 0.17
C GLY A 5 -1.49 0.37 0.64
N ARG A 6 -2.44 0.50 -0.28
CA ARG A 6 -3.78 1.02 0.02
C ARG A 6 -4.70 -0.06 0.57
N ASP A 7 -4.58 -1.27 0.07
CA ASP A 7 -5.51 -2.36 0.32
C ASP A 7 -4.94 -3.42 1.25
N PHE A 8 -3.61 -3.58 1.27
CA PHE A 8 -2.94 -4.59 2.10
C PHE A 8 -1.53 -4.14 2.50
N SER A 9 -1.02 -4.77 3.54
CA SER A 9 0.40 -4.77 3.91
C SER A 9 0.98 -6.14 3.60
N SER A 10 2.22 -6.19 3.17
CA SER A 10 2.93 -7.45 2.93
C SER A 10 4.26 -7.47 3.64
N ILE A 11 4.65 -8.65 4.08
CA ILE A 11 6.00 -8.93 4.56
C ILE A 11 6.48 -10.13 3.77
N SER A 12 7.70 -10.06 3.26
CA SER A 12 8.33 -11.15 2.53
C SER A 12 9.66 -11.56 3.15
N LEU A 13 9.85 -12.85 3.19
CA LEU A 13 11.06 -13.54 3.58
C LEU A 13 11.62 -14.25 2.35
N ARG A 14 12.94 -14.25 2.19
CA ARG A 14 13.63 -15.08 1.20
C ARG A 14 14.80 -15.74 1.91
N VAL A 15 14.82 -17.05 1.91
CA VAL A 15 15.83 -17.89 2.54
C VAL A 15 16.10 -19.10 1.66
N LEU A 16 17.19 -19.82 1.91
CA LEU A 16 17.40 -21.14 1.33
C LEU A 16 16.46 -22.15 1.99
N THR A 17 16.11 -23.22 1.29
CA THR A 17 15.19 -24.26 1.78
C THR A 17 15.65 -24.84 3.13
N ARG A 18 16.96 -25.06 3.30
CA ARG A 18 17.56 -25.55 4.55
C ARG A 18 17.34 -24.61 5.74
N ASP A 19 17.20 -23.31 5.50
CA ASP A 19 17.10 -22.27 6.54
C ASP A 19 15.64 -21.83 6.76
N LEU A 20 14.68 -22.50 6.09
CA LEU A 20 13.27 -22.09 6.08
C LEU A 20 12.64 -22.09 7.47
N ALA A 21 12.93 -23.09 8.29
CA ALA A 21 12.38 -23.19 9.65
C ALA A 21 12.82 -22.00 10.51
N GLN A 22 14.11 -21.70 10.52
CA GLN A 22 14.65 -20.55 11.24
C GLN A 22 14.15 -19.22 10.68
N GLY A 23 14.03 -19.13 9.35
CA GLY A 23 13.45 -17.95 8.71
C GLY A 23 12.00 -17.71 9.11
N MET A 24 11.20 -18.76 9.22
CA MET A 24 9.79 -18.68 9.66
C MET A 24 9.69 -18.28 11.14
N GLU A 25 10.56 -18.78 12.00
CA GLU A 25 10.65 -18.36 13.40
C GLU A 25 10.90 -16.86 13.52
N LEU A 26 11.94 -16.35 12.83
CA LEU A 26 12.28 -14.92 12.80
C LEU A 26 11.14 -14.06 12.23
N LEU A 27 10.47 -14.54 11.18
CA LEU A 27 9.31 -13.87 10.59
C LEU A 27 8.17 -13.78 11.59
N ALA A 28 7.90 -14.88 12.29
CA ALA A 28 6.84 -14.94 13.30
C ALA A 28 7.12 -14.02 14.48
N ASP A 29 8.35 -14.01 14.99
CA ASP A 29 8.74 -13.12 16.07
C ASP A 29 8.62 -11.65 15.65
N THR A 30 9.14 -11.30 14.48
CA THR A 30 9.00 -9.94 13.92
C THR A 30 7.55 -9.49 13.79
N LEU A 31 6.65 -10.40 13.42
CA LEU A 31 5.22 -10.10 13.23
C LEU A 31 4.43 -10.08 14.52
N ARG A 32 4.76 -10.97 15.47
CA ARG A 32 4.01 -11.13 16.72
C ARG A 32 4.49 -10.21 17.83
N ASN A 33 5.79 -9.96 17.89
CA ASN A 33 6.48 -9.31 19.00
C ASN A 33 7.30 -8.07 18.59
N PRO A 34 6.81 -7.19 17.70
CA PRO A 34 7.61 -6.05 17.25
C PRO A 34 7.90 -5.07 18.40
N SER A 35 9.16 -4.75 18.60
CA SER A 35 9.62 -3.88 19.70
C SER A 35 9.39 -2.39 19.46
N TYR A 36 9.35 -1.95 18.21
CA TYR A 36 9.23 -0.54 17.78
C TYR A 36 10.18 0.41 18.51
N PRO A 37 11.52 0.27 18.40
CA PRO A 37 12.46 1.12 19.11
C PRO A 37 12.27 2.59 18.74
N GLY A 38 12.25 3.47 19.73
CA GLY A 38 12.03 4.91 19.52
C GLY A 38 13.08 5.55 18.61
N LYS A 39 14.34 5.10 18.71
CA LYS A 39 15.44 5.56 17.85
C LYS A 39 15.15 5.24 16.38
N GLU A 40 14.69 4.03 16.09
CA GLU A 40 14.39 3.61 14.71
C GLU A 40 13.12 4.31 14.18
N LEU A 41 12.11 4.53 15.01
CA LEU A 41 10.96 5.33 14.64
C LEU A 41 11.37 6.76 14.27
N LYS A 42 12.26 7.39 15.05
CA LYS A 42 12.78 8.74 14.74
C LYS A 42 13.50 8.78 13.39
N LYS A 43 14.37 7.79 13.11
CA LYS A 43 15.06 7.67 11.83
C LYS A 43 14.09 7.45 10.66
N LEU A 44 13.10 6.58 10.84
CA LEU A 44 12.11 6.30 9.81
C LEU A 44 11.26 7.54 9.49
N LYS A 45 10.82 8.28 10.51
CA LYS A 45 10.11 9.55 10.34
C LYS A 45 10.94 10.55 9.55
N ALA A 46 12.19 10.77 9.92
CA ALA A 46 13.09 11.68 9.21
C ALA A 46 13.27 11.28 7.74
N ARG A 47 13.51 9.99 7.47
CA ARG A 47 13.63 9.44 6.11
C ARG A 47 12.37 9.65 5.30
N THR A 48 11.19 9.39 5.89
CA THR A 48 9.89 9.53 5.22
C THR A 48 9.62 11.01 4.90
N LEU A 49 9.84 11.91 5.83
CA LEU A 49 9.69 13.36 5.62
C LEU A 49 10.62 13.88 4.53
N GLY A 50 11.89 13.49 4.57
CA GLY A 50 12.85 13.83 3.51
C GLY A 50 12.44 13.26 2.15
N GLY A 51 11.91 12.02 2.11
CA GLY A 51 11.38 11.41 0.90
C GLY A 51 10.17 12.18 0.34
N LEU A 52 9.24 12.60 1.19
CA LEU A 52 8.09 13.42 0.79
C LEU A 52 8.52 14.79 0.25
N GLN A 53 9.53 15.40 0.86
CA GLN A 53 10.05 16.68 0.37
C GLN A 53 10.62 16.53 -1.05
N ARG A 54 11.51 15.54 -1.26
CA ARG A 54 12.09 15.27 -2.60
C ARG A 54 11.04 14.92 -3.67
N LYS A 55 9.91 14.33 -3.28
CA LYS A 55 8.82 14.04 -4.21
C LYS A 55 8.14 15.30 -4.76
N LYS A 56 8.15 16.41 -4.01
CA LYS A 56 7.58 17.68 -4.46
C LYS A 56 8.30 18.27 -5.67
N ASP A 57 9.54 17.85 -5.90
CA ASP A 57 10.35 18.30 -7.02
C ASP A 57 10.16 17.40 -8.27
N ARG A 58 9.23 16.44 -8.22
CA ARG A 58 8.94 15.51 -9.31
C ARG A 58 7.59 15.85 -9.95
N PRO A 59 7.57 16.32 -11.22
CA PRO A 59 6.35 16.70 -11.92
C PRO A 59 5.28 15.59 -11.94
N GLY A 60 5.70 14.36 -12.27
CA GLY A 60 4.80 13.19 -12.30
C GLY A 60 4.18 12.87 -10.96
N TYR A 61 4.89 13.10 -9.84
CA TYR A 61 4.29 12.92 -8.52
C TYR A 61 3.23 13.97 -8.23
N LEU A 62 3.47 15.23 -8.56
CA LEU A 62 2.52 16.32 -8.36
C LEU A 62 1.27 16.12 -9.18
N ALA A 63 1.42 15.78 -10.47
CA ALA A 63 0.32 15.47 -11.36
C ALA A 63 -0.53 14.29 -10.85
N ASN A 64 0.11 13.16 -10.51
CA ASN A 64 -0.59 12.00 -9.95
C ASN A 64 -1.32 12.31 -8.65
N ARG A 65 -0.72 13.08 -7.77
CA ARG A 65 -1.34 13.46 -6.50
C ARG A 65 -2.59 14.30 -6.74
N ALA A 66 -2.49 15.36 -7.55
CA ALA A 66 -3.61 16.22 -7.88
C ALA A 66 -4.74 15.44 -8.56
N PHE A 67 -4.40 14.64 -9.56
CA PHE A 67 -5.34 13.79 -10.27
C PHE A 67 -6.10 12.84 -9.33
N ARG A 68 -5.38 12.13 -8.46
CA ARG A 68 -6.00 11.19 -7.51
C ARG A 68 -6.89 11.90 -6.50
N THR A 69 -6.42 13.01 -5.95
CA THR A 69 -7.22 13.80 -5.00
C THR A 69 -8.50 14.29 -5.66
N ARG A 70 -8.44 14.74 -6.90
CA ARG A 70 -9.63 15.18 -7.64
C ARG A 70 -10.57 14.03 -7.98
N LEU A 71 -10.01 12.91 -8.43
CA LEU A 71 -10.77 11.74 -8.87
C LEU A 71 -11.50 11.04 -7.71
N PHE A 72 -10.86 10.95 -6.55
CA PHE A 72 -11.34 10.16 -5.42
C PHE A 72 -11.83 10.99 -4.24
N GLY A 73 -11.57 12.30 -4.19
CA GLY A 73 -11.98 13.18 -3.09
C GLY A 73 -11.56 12.63 -1.72
N ASP A 74 -12.52 12.50 -0.81
CA ASP A 74 -12.30 12.00 0.55
C ASP A 74 -12.13 10.48 0.65
N HIS A 75 -12.38 9.76 -0.45
CA HIS A 75 -12.17 8.32 -0.48
C HIS A 75 -10.71 7.95 -0.13
N PRO A 76 -10.45 6.84 0.58
CA PRO A 76 -9.08 6.42 0.94
C PRO A 76 -8.10 6.37 -0.23
N TYR A 77 -8.57 6.11 -1.44
CA TYR A 77 -7.72 6.09 -2.64
C TYR A 77 -7.22 7.47 -3.09
N GLY A 78 -7.87 8.54 -2.68
CA GLY A 78 -7.39 9.91 -2.85
C GLY A 78 -6.23 10.28 -1.92
N ARG A 79 -6.04 9.50 -0.84
CA ARG A 79 -5.02 9.80 0.18
C ARG A 79 -3.65 9.30 -0.22
N GLU A 80 -2.62 9.98 0.26
CA GLU A 80 -1.23 9.54 0.14
C GLU A 80 -0.94 8.35 1.05
N VAL A 81 -0.39 7.25 0.51
CA VAL A 81 -0.02 6.06 1.31
C VAL A 81 1.05 6.41 2.34
N ALA A 82 2.01 7.26 1.97
CA ALA A 82 3.07 7.69 2.89
C ALA A 82 2.60 8.66 3.97
N GLY A 83 1.33 9.10 3.92
CA GLY A 83 0.78 10.08 4.85
C GLY A 83 1.14 11.53 4.49
N LYS A 84 0.78 12.45 5.39
CA LYS A 84 1.10 13.89 5.28
C LYS A 84 2.19 14.25 6.29
N PRO A 85 3.06 15.23 6.01
CA PRO A 85 4.11 15.66 6.95
C PRO A 85 3.59 15.94 8.36
N GLU A 86 2.44 16.58 8.46
CA GLU A 86 1.82 16.98 9.73
C GLU A 86 1.39 15.76 10.56
N THR A 87 0.86 14.72 9.89
CA THR A 87 0.44 13.49 10.56
C THR A 87 1.63 12.62 10.95
N ILE A 88 2.63 12.50 10.07
CA ILE A 88 3.85 11.71 10.33
C ILE A 88 4.60 12.26 11.55
N LYS A 89 4.72 13.58 11.67
CA LYS A 89 5.38 14.23 12.83
C LYS A 89 4.72 13.84 14.14
N LYS A 90 3.40 13.65 14.16
CA LYS A 90 2.62 13.35 15.37
C LYS A 90 2.65 11.87 15.79
N ILE A 91 3.00 10.94 14.89
CA ILE A 91 3.04 9.51 15.21
C ILE A 91 4.02 9.24 16.36
N ARG A 92 3.56 8.53 17.37
CA ARG A 92 4.33 8.08 18.55
C ARG A 92 4.44 6.56 18.56
N ARG A 93 5.39 6.03 19.31
CA ARG A 93 5.57 4.57 19.51
C ARG A 93 4.26 3.90 19.98
N ALA A 94 3.55 4.53 20.90
CA ALA A 94 2.28 4.01 21.39
C ALA A 94 1.23 3.82 20.29
N ASP A 95 1.24 4.67 19.26
CA ASP A 95 0.32 4.56 18.12
C ASP A 95 0.65 3.31 17.28
N LEU A 96 1.93 3.00 17.09
CA LEU A 96 2.36 1.79 16.37
C LEU A 96 1.95 0.53 17.15
N VAL A 97 2.19 0.50 18.45
CA VAL A 97 1.82 -0.63 19.31
C VAL A 97 0.31 -0.84 19.30
N ARG A 98 -0.46 0.24 19.43
CA ARG A 98 -1.93 0.19 19.38
C ARG A 98 -2.42 -0.32 18.03
N PHE A 99 -1.90 0.25 16.93
CA PHE A 99 -2.26 -0.15 15.57
C PHE A 99 -1.94 -1.62 15.31
N HIS A 100 -0.76 -2.07 15.69
CA HIS A 100 -0.34 -3.47 15.55
C HIS A 100 -1.31 -4.40 16.30
N ARG A 101 -1.59 -4.14 17.58
CA ARG A 101 -2.50 -4.95 18.39
C ARG A 101 -3.93 -5.00 17.83
N GLN A 102 -4.36 -3.96 17.15
CA GLN A 102 -5.71 -3.85 16.60
C GLN A 102 -5.85 -4.42 15.19
N ARG A 103 -4.78 -4.44 14.40
CA ARG A 103 -4.86 -4.67 12.95
C ARG A 103 -4.08 -5.90 12.46
N TYR A 104 -3.12 -6.37 13.24
CA TYR A 104 -2.32 -7.53 12.86
C TYR A 104 -2.78 -8.79 13.59
N GLY A 105 -2.85 -9.92 12.87
CA GLY A 105 -3.26 -11.22 13.39
C GLY A 105 -3.57 -12.19 12.25
N MET A 106 -3.99 -13.41 12.59
CA MET A 106 -4.27 -14.48 11.62
C MET A 106 -5.50 -14.23 10.75
N LYS A 107 -6.52 -13.55 11.29
CA LYS A 107 -7.76 -13.34 10.53
C LYS A 107 -7.53 -12.47 9.30
N GLY A 108 -7.76 -13.03 8.12
CA GLY A 108 -7.55 -12.35 6.84
C GLY A 108 -6.10 -12.34 6.38
N ALA A 109 -5.18 -13.03 7.07
CA ALA A 109 -3.83 -13.24 6.59
C ALA A 109 -3.80 -14.23 5.42
N ILE A 110 -2.96 -13.95 4.44
CA ILE A 110 -2.71 -14.85 3.31
C ILE A 110 -1.22 -15.17 3.33
N PHE A 111 -0.90 -16.45 3.36
CA PHE A 111 0.47 -16.94 3.25
C PHE A 111 0.69 -17.49 1.85
N VAL A 112 1.75 -17.05 1.22
CA VAL A 112 2.15 -17.50 -0.12
C VAL A 112 3.56 -18.05 -0.03
N PHE A 113 3.74 -19.30 -0.44
CA PHE A 113 5.04 -19.95 -0.50
C PHE A 113 5.37 -20.24 -1.97
N VAL A 114 6.60 -19.94 -2.36
CA VAL A 114 7.12 -20.21 -3.71
C VAL A 114 8.52 -20.78 -3.56
N GLY A 115 8.74 -21.98 -4.06
CA GLY A 115 10.02 -22.69 -3.99
C GLY A 115 9.84 -24.18 -3.74
N ASP A 116 10.90 -24.83 -3.32
CA ASP A 116 10.92 -26.26 -2.98
C ASP A 116 10.32 -26.49 -1.58
N ILE A 117 9.00 -26.59 -1.54
CA ILE A 117 8.22 -26.82 -0.32
C ILE A 117 6.89 -27.50 -0.67
N SER A 118 6.54 -28.54 0.08
CA SER A 118 5.22 -29.17 -0.03
C SER A 118 4.14 -28.36 0.70
N LEU A 119 2.89 -28.52 0.26
CA LEU A 119 1.74 -27.87 0.92
C LEU A 119 1.64 -28.26 2.40
N ALA A 120 1.80 -29.54 2.72
CA ALA A 120 1.77 -30.02 4.09
C ALA A 120 2.83 -29.32 4.95
N ARG A 121 4.07 -29.23 4.48
CA ARG A 121 5.14 -28.54 5.19
C ARG A 121 4.86 -27.06 5.39
N ALA A 122 4.30 -26.39 4.40
CA ALA A 122 3.91 -24.99 4.48
C ALA A 122 2.81 -24.79 5.56
N GLN A 123 1.81 -25.67 5.56
CA GLN A 123 0.74 -25.64 6.57
C GLN A 123 1.27 -25.86 7.99
N ASP A 124 2.15 -26.84 8.20
CA ASP A 124 2.77 -27.13 9.50
C ASP A 124 3.55 -25.90 10.01
N LEU A 125 4.35 -25.27 9.17
CA LEU A 125 5.10 -24.07 9.52
C LEU A 125 4.16 -22.92 9.92
N VAL A 126 3.11 -22.68 9.15
CA VAL A 126 2.14 -21.63 9.48
C VAL A 126 1.42 -21.93 10.78
N MET A 127 0.93 -23.15 10.97
CA MET A 127 0.20 -23.53 12.19
C MET A 127 1.12 -23.52 13.42
N GLY A 128 2.34 -24.02 13.30
CA GLY A 128 3.32 -24.02 14.40
C GLY A 128 3.68 -22.62 14.89
N HIS A 129 3.91 -21.68 13.97
CA HIS A 129 4.38 -20.35 14.33
C HIS A 129 3.24 -19.33 14.55
N PHE A 130 2.12 -19.48 13.87
CA PHE A 130 1.03 -18.49 13.86
C PHE A 130 -0.31 -19.01 14.39
N GLY A 131 -0.51 -20.32 14.53
CA GLY A 131 -1.79 -20.90 14.96
C GLY A 131 -2.34 -20.35 16.28
N GLY A 132 -1.48 -20.03 17.23
CA GLY A 132 -1.84 -19.39 18.50
C GLY A 132 -1.92 -17.85 18.46
N TRP A 133 -1.71 -17.21 17.30
CA TRP A 133 -1.75 -15.75 17.20
C TRP A 133 -3.19 -15.24 17.13
N LYS A 134 -3.69 -14.83 18.28
CA LYS A 134 -5.07 -14.35 18.41
C LYS A 134 -5.24 -13.04 17.63
N SER A 135 -6.13 -13.08 16.63
CA SER A 135 -6.59 -11.87 15.95
C SER A 135 -7.68 -11.20 16.78
N ARG A 136 -7.50 -9.93 17.11
CA ARG A 136 -8.67 -9.12 17.44
C ARG A 136 -9.34 -8.74 16.10
N PRO A 137 -10.66 -8.93 15.96
CA PRO A 137 -11.33 -8.46 14.76
C PRO A 137 -11.22 -6.95 14.72
N ALA A 138 -10.30 -6.46 13.88
CA ALA A 138 -10.37 -5.07 13.51
C ALA A 138 -11.68 -4.91 12.74
N SER A 139 -12.59 -4.11 13.24
CA SER A 139 -13.63 -3.55 12.40
C SER A 139 -12.93 -2.73 11.33
N SER A 140 -12.64 -3.36 10.22
CA SER A 140 -12.26 -2.58 9.04
C SER A 140 -13.51 -1.79 8.68
N PRO A 141 -13.47 -0.46 8.65
CA PRO A 141 -14.58 0.27 8.08
C PRO A 141 -14.84 -0.34 6.70
N ALA A 142 -16.11 -0.61 6.40
CA ALA A 142 -16.49 -1.08 5.08
C ALA A 142 -15.78 -0.22 4.03
N PRO A 143 -15.26 -0.82 2.94
CA PRO A 143 -14.65 -0.02 1.89
C PRO A 143 -15.64 1.07 1.50
N ALA A 144 -15.25 2.32 1.68
CA ALA A 144 -16.09 3.43 1.23
C ALA A 144 -16.33 3.19 -0.26
N THR A 145 -17.58 2.98 -0.64
CA THR A 145 -17.94 2.91 -2.05
C THR A 145 -17.70 4.31 -2.62
N PRO A 146 -16.88 4.46 -3.66
CA PRO A 146 -16.72 5.76 -4.28
C PRO A 146 -18.13 6.25 -4.67
N SER A 147 -18.51 7.43 -4.22
CA SER A 147 -19.76 8.06 -4.65
C SER A 147 -19.92 7.89 -6.16
N LYS A 148 -21.05 7.39 -6.62
CA LYS A 148 -21.38 7.42 -8.05
C LYS A 148 -21.21 8.88 -8.49
N ALA A 149 -20.44 9.10 -9.54
CA ALA A 149 -20.46 10.40 -10.19
C ALA A 149 -21.87 10.56 -10.78
N GLU A 150 -22.74 11.25 -10.08
CA GLU A 150 -24.03 11.68 -10.59
C GLU A 150 -23.77 12.93 -11.43
N GLY A 151 -24.16 12.86 -12.70
CA GLY A 151 -24.10 13.97 -13.64
C GLY A 151 -23.04 13.84 -14.73
N GLU A 152 -23.21 14.62 -15.78
CA GLU A 152 -22.22 14.78 -16.86
C GLU A 152 -20.88 15.20 -16.29
N GLN A 153 -19.86 14.38 -16.50
CA GLN A 153 -18.50 14.72 -16.08
C GLN A 153 -17.98 15.80 -17.02
N LYS A 154 -18.12 17.06 -16.62
CA LYS A 154 -17.44 18.16 -17.30
C LYS A 154 -15.94 17.94 -17.20
N MET A 155 -15.23 18.21 -18.29
CA MET A 155 -13.77 18.20 -18.30
C MET A 155 -13.27 19.20 -17.26
N ASP A 156 -12.43 18.71 -16.36
CA ASP A 156 -11.82 19.52 -15.31
C ASP A 156 -10.30 19.56 -15.53
N VAL A 157 -9.76 20.76 -15.63
CA VAL A 157 -8.33 20.97 -15.89
C VAL A 157 -7.66 21.52 -14.63
N ILE A 158 -6.71 20.77 -14.08
CA ILE A 158 -5.90 21.21 -12.95
C ILE A 158 -4.51 21.59 -13.46
N LYS A 159 -4.20 22.87 -13.44
CA LYS A 159 -2.87 23.39 -13.81
C LYS A 159 -2.04 23.58 -12.54
N ILE A 160 -0.82 23.00 -12.53
CA ILE A 160 0.16 23.16 -11.44
C ILE A 160 1.39 23.83 -12.04
N ASP A 161 1.53 25.12 -11.80
CA ASP A 161 2.69 25.89 -12.27
C ASP A 161 3.91 25.64 -11.37
N ARG A 162 5.01 25.24 -11.99
CA ARG A 162 6.32 25.05 -11.37
C ARG A 162 7.40 25.30 -12.42
N SER A 163 8.58 25.70 -11.97
CA SER A 163 9.74 25.96 -12.84
C SER A 163 10.40 24.65 -13.29
N PHE A 164 9.65 23.82 -14.03
CA PHE A 164 10.18 22.61 -14.65
C PHE A 164 10.41 22.82 -16.15
N ARG A 165 11.44 22.14 -16.71
CA ARG A 165 11.73 22.19 -18.14
C ARG A 165 10.77 21.35 -18.99
N GLN A 166 10.01 20.47 -18.37
CA GLN A 166 9.08 19.55 -19.04
C GLN A 166 7.70 19.66 -18.42
N ALA A 167 6.65 19.60 -19.25
CA ALA A 167 5.29 19.44 -18.81
C ALA A 167 4.97 17.95 -18.61
N THR A 168 4.25 17.63 -17.55
CA THR A 168 3.66 16.31 -17.33
C THR A 168 2.15 16.45 -17.42
N VAL A 169 1.54 15.77 -18.37
CA VAL A 169 0.08 15.72 -18.54
C VAL A 169 -0.44 14.37 -18.06
N LEU A 170 -1.49 14.39 -17.28
CA LEU A 170 -2.20 13.21 -16.83
C LEU A 170 -3.67 13.37 -17.22
N LEU A 171 -4.14 12.49 -18.07
CA LEU A 171 -5.54 12.43 -18.51
C LEU A 171 -6.17 11.14 -18.00
N GLY A 172 -7.41 11.21 -17.55
CA GLY A 172 -8.14 10.01 -17.16
C GLY A 172 -9.46 10.32 -16.46
N ASN A 173 -10.23 9.27 -16.24
CA ASN A 173 -11.54 9.31 -15.59
C ASN A 173 -11.68 8.09 -14.65
N ARG A 174 -12.81 8.01 -13.95
CA ARG A 174 -13.21 6.78 -13.27
C ARG A 174 -13.57 5.73 -14.32
N SER A 175 -13.17 4.49 -14.06
CA SER A 175 -13.43 3.36 -14.93
C SER A 175 -14.11 2.24 -14.13
N ILE A 176 -14.16 1.06 -14.74
CA ILE A 176 -14.76 -0.15 -14.17
C ILE A 176 -13.92 -0.69 -13.01
N SER A 177 -14.56 -1.43 -12.11
CA SER A 177 -13.88 -2.10 -11.01
C SER A 177 -13.06 -3.30 -11.50
N ARG A 178 -12.08 -3.74 -10.70
CA ARG A 178 -11.27 -4.92 -11.00
C ARG A 178 -12.10 -6.21 -11.15
N ARG A 179 -13.31 -6.25 -10.57
CA ARG A 179 -14.22 -7.41 -10.67
C ARG A 179 -15.11 -7.37 -11.91
N HIS A 180 -15.06 -6.31 -12.69
CA HIS A 180 -15.86 -6.20 -13.90
C HIS A 180 -15.36 -7.18 -14.96
N LYS A 181 -16.28 -7.80 -15.73
CA LYS A 181 -15.94 -8.78 -16.77
C LYS A 181 -14.95 -8.24 -17.80
N ASP A 182 -15.05 -6.98 -18.16
CA ASP A 182 -14.21 -6.34 -19.17
C ASP A 182 -12.96 -5.68 -18.60
N PHE A 183 -12.59 -5.96 -17.34
CA PHE A 183 -11.45 -5.33 -16.70
C PHE A 183 -10.14 -5.53 -17.47
N TYR A 184 -9.90 -6.74 -17.94
CA TYR A 184 -8.66 -7.04 -18.67
C TYR A 184 -8.65 -6.40 -20.07
N ALA A 185 -9.80 -6.35 -20.77
CA ALA A 185 -9.94 -5.65 -22.04
C ALA A 185 -9.68 -4.15 -21.87
N ALA A 186 -10.27 -3.52 -20.85
CA ALA A 186 -10.02 -2.12 -20.53
C ALA A 186 -8.55 -1.86 -20.17
N ARG A 187 -7.89 -2.79 -19.50
CA ARG A 187 -6.47 -2.68 -19.18
C ARG A 187 -5.58 -2.75 -20.42
N VAL A 188 -5.87 -3.66 -21.35
CA VAL A 188 -5.16 -3.76 -22.63
C VAL A 188 -5.38 -2.49 -23.46
N MET A 189 -6.62 -2.04 -23.58
CA MET A 189 -6.94 -0.77 -24.26
C MET A 189 -6.14 0.40 -23.67
N ASN A 190 -6.13 0.55 -22.35
CA ASN A 190 -5.39 1.62 -21.68
C ASN A 190 -3.87 1.51 -21.88
N TYR A 191 -3.34 0.29 -22.00
CA TYR A 191 -1.93 0.07 -22.32
C TYR A 191 -1.62 0.54 -23.74
N ILE A 192 -2.46 0.22 -24.71
CA ILE A 192 -2.30 0.64 -26.12
C ILE A 192 -2.37 2.16 -26.23
N LEU A 193 -3.34 2.80 -25.57
CA LEU A 193 -3.51 4.26 -25.60
C LEU A 193 -2.41 5.02 -24.87
N GLY A 194 -1.83 4.43 -23.83
CA GLY A 194 -0.82 5.07 -22.98
C GLY A 194 0.58 4.48 -23.13
N ASP A 195 0.85 3.70 -24.17
CA ASP A 195 2.15 3.06 -24.36
C ASP A 195 3.27 4.11 -24.44
N ARG A 196 4.30 3.86 -23.65
CA ARG A 196 5.49 4.73 -23.52
C ARG A 196 6.30 4.84 -24.81
N LYS A 197 6.03 4.01 -25.82
CA LYS A 197 6.77 3.92 -27.08
C LYS A 197 5.96 4.31 -28.31
N SER A 198 4.66 4.56 -28.17
CA SER A 198 3.88 5.09 -29.27
C SER A 198 4.20 6.56 -29.46
N THR A 199 4.89 6.82 -30.47
CA THR A 199 5.08 8.16 -31.04
C THR A 199 3.90 8.52 -31.94
#